data_80a23b8f15907e9a347d93faaa5ae9c7
#
_entry.id   80a23b8f15907e9a347d93faaa5ae9c7
#
_cell.length_a   1.000
_cell.length_b   1.000
_cell.length_c   1.000
_cell.angle_alpha   90.00
_cell.angle_beta   90.00
_cell.angle_gamma   90.00
#
_symmetry.space_group_name_H-M   'P 1'
#
loop_
_entity.id
_entity.type
_entity.pdbx_description
1 polymer ?
#
loop_
_entity_poly.entity_id
_entity_poly.type
_entity_poly.pdbx_seq_one_letter_code
_entity_poly.pdbx_strand_id
1 'polypeptide(L)'
;MIKRCYPNGKSKAFVLTYDDGVLQDVRLVLLLNRYGLKGTFNLNSLLMEQDFVWHHEVIGPVRRLHPSVAAHLYEGHEVASHSCTHPDLTNLSWEGLCYELGHDKYLLEQLTGKPVLGFGVPFDYYDGMAVDCVRHLGFMYGRGSEETRSYAPIWDPYRLQAGLFHLSEGLMGFVDGFLETDTELANCIIVGHSYDLDAANLWETTEEICAKVAGAEDVLSMTHLELVEYQQAMAKAVVDGDTVYNYSDRPLWFEINGIVTRVDPYVG
;
A
#
# COMPACT_ATOMS: atom_id res chain seq x y z
N MET A 1 10.15 -10.88 28.41
CA MET A 1 9.96 -11.18 26.96
C MET A 1 9.73 -9.86 26.24
N ILE A 2 10.39 -9.64 25.09
CA ILE A 2 10.23 -8.43 24.26
C ILE A 2 9.57 -8.83 22.96
N LYS A 3 8.47 -8.14 22.59
CA LYS A 3 7.78 -8.29 21.29
C LYS A 3 7.81 -6.97 20.54
N ARG A 4 8.01 -7.00 19.24
CA ARG A 4 7.91 -5.82 18.37
C ARG A 4 6.43 -5.49 18.15
N CYS A 5 6.11 -4.20 18.16
CA CYS A 5 4.75 -3.70 17.94
C CYS A 5 4.74 -2.60 16.89
N TYR A 6 3.63 -2.41 16.23
CA TYR A 6 3.32 -1.18 15.49
C TYR A 6 3.05 -0.02 16.46
N PRO A 7 2.94 1.23 15.97
CA PRO A 7 2.67 2.39 16.83
C PRO A 7 1.53 2.15 17.83
N ASN A 8 1.74 2.66 19.04
CA ASN A 8 0.82 2.55 20.18
C ASN A 8 0.58 1.10 20.67
N GLY A 9 1.52 0.19 20.37
CA GLY A 9 1.44 -1.20 20.83
C GLY A 9 0.52 -2.09 20.01
N LYS A 10 0.10 -1.65 18.81
CA LYS A 10 -0.69 -2.48 17.92
C LYS A 10 0.14 -3.67 17.43
N SER A 11 -0.48 -4.84 17.32
CA SER A 11 0.20 -6.07 16.87
C SER A 11 0.14 -6.28 15.36
N LYS A 12 -0.81 -5.61 14.69
CA LYS A 12 -1.19 -5.85 13.30
C LYS A 12 -1.30 -4.56 12.50
N ALA A 13 -0.93 -4.60 11.22
CA ALA A 13 -1.14 -3.52 10.25
C ALA A 13 -2.04 -3.96 9.09
N PHE A 14 -3.01 -3.14 8.74
CA PHE A 14 -3.91 -3.37 7.61
C PHE A 14 -3.67 -2.34 6.52
N VAL A 15 -3.48 -2.80 5.28
CA VAL A 15 -3.19 -1.97 4.10
C VAL A 15 -4.13 -2.34 2.96
N LEU A 16 -4.79 -1.34 2.41
CA LEU A 16 -5.52 -1.43 1.14
C LEU A 16 -4.75 -0.65 0.08
N THR A 17 -4.47 -1.26 -1.07
CA THR A 17 -3.78 -0.61 -2.18
C THR A 17 -4.51 -0.88 -3.49
N TYR A 18 -4.92 0.20 -4.16
CA TYR A 18 -5.79 0.17 -5.33
C TYR A 18 -5.14 0.89 -6.51
N ASP A 19 -5.39 0.37 -7.72
CA ASP A 19 -4.72 0.81 -8.94
C ASP A 19 -5.64 1.62 -9.86
N ASP A 20 -5.02 2.30 -10.82
CA ASP A 20 -5.62 2.98 -11.98
C ASP A 20 -6.21 4.38 -11.74
N GLY A 21 -6.57 4.79 -10.54
CA GLY A 21 -7.12 6.12 -10.28
C GLY A 21 -8.44 6.38 -11.00
N VAL A 22 -9.43 5.50 -10.83
CA VAL A 22 -10.70 5.51 -11.56
C VAL A 22 -11.82 6.21 -10.77
N LEU A 23 -12.96 6.50 -11.44
CA LEU A 23 -14.10 7.18 -10.80
C LEU A 23 -14.65 6.45 -9.57
N GLN A 24 -14.55 5.13 -9.53
CA GLN A 24 -14.99 4.31 -8.40
C GLN A 24 -14.17 4.56 -7.13
N ASP A 25 -12.96 5.11 -7.24
CA ASP A 25 -12.15 5.50 -6.08
C ASP A 25 -12.86 6.53 -5.20
N VAL A 26 -13.74 7.37 -5.77
CA VAL A 26 -14.54 8.32 -4.98
C VAL A 26 -15.36 7.59 -3.92
N ARG A 27 -16.04 6.50 -4.30
CA ARG A 27 -16.83 5.69 -3.36
C ARG A 27 -15.95 4.98 -2.36
N LEU A 28 -14.81 4.44 -2.80
CA LEU A 28 -13.88 3.73 -1.94
C LEU A 28 -13.26 4.67 -0.89
N VAL A 29 -12.78 5.84 -1.29
CA VAL A 29 -12.23 6.86 -0.37
C VAL A 29 -13.28 7.29 0.67
N LEU A 30 -14.52 7.54 0.24
CA LEU A 30 -15.59 7.87 1.17
C LEU A 30 -15.89 6.74 2.16
N LEU A 31 -15.80 5.48 1.71
CA LEU A 31 -15.95 4.31 2.57
C LEU A 31 -14.82 4.22 3.59
N LEU A 32 -13.57 4.32 3.14
CA LEU A 32 -12.38 4.28 4.02
C LEU A 32 -12.43 5.40 5.06
N ASN A 33 -12.76 6.63 4.65
CA ASN A 33 -12.89 7.78 5.54
C ASN A 33 -13.97 7.56 6.60
N ARG A 34 -15.11 6.96 6.25
CA ARG A 34 -16.19 6.65 7.20
C ARG A 34 -15.71 5.75 8.34
N TYR A 35 -14.83 4.79 8.04
CA TYR A 35 -14.28 3.85 9.02
C TYR A 35 -12.94 4.31 9.61
N GLY A 36 -12.43 5.50 9.25
CA GLY A 36 -11.14 6.00 9.72
C GLY A 36 -9.95 5.17 9.21
N LEU A 37 -10.11 4.50 8.07
CA LEU A 37 -9.07 3.68 7.45
C LEU A 37 -8.30 4.47 6.39
N LYS A 38 -7.06 4.05 6.15
CA LYS A 38 -6.20 4.58 5.10
C LYS A 38 -6.16 3.64 3.89
N GLY A 39 -5.83 4.21 2.73
CA GLY A 39 -5.57 3.46 1.51
C GLY A 39 -4.37 4.02 0.77
N THR A 40 -3.81 3.22 -0.13
CA THR A 40 -2.80 3.61 -1.11
C THR A 40 -3.42 3.53 -2.49
N PHE A 41 -3.26 4.58 -3.29
CA PHE A 41 -3.82 4.67 -4.64
C PHE A 41 -2.69 4.88 -5.64
N ASN A 42 -2.50 3.91 -6.53
CA ASN A 42 -1.46 3.92 -7.55
C ASN A 42 -2.03 4.51 -8.84
N LEU A 43 -1.54 5.67 -9.25
CA LEU A 43 -2.17 6.47 -10.31
C LEU A 43 -1.32 6.51 -11.57
N ASN A 44 -1.98 6.64 -12.73
CA ASN A 44 -1.35 6.85 -14.02
C ASN A 44 -1.53 8.31 -14.46
N SER A 45 -0.53 9.14 -14.30
CA SER A 45 -0.65 10.61 -14.48
C SER A 45 -1.11 11.02 -15.88
N LEU A 46 -0.55 10.45 -16.94
CA LEU A 46 -0.90 10.85 -18.31
C LEU A 46 -2.22 10.28 -18.80
N LEU A 47 -2.76 9.23 -18.17
CA LEU A 47 -4.06 8.70 -18.52
C LEU A 47 -5.21 9.48 -17.87
N MET A 48 -4.95 10.23 -16.81
CA MET A 48 -5.91 11.16 -16.21
C MET A 48 -6.18 12.39 -17.07
N GLU A 49 -5.20 12.88 -17.82
CA GLU A 49 -5.34 14.06 -18.68
C GLU A 49 -6.01 13.75 -20.01
N GLN A 50 -6.10 12.47 -20.37
CA GLN A 50 -6.74 12.04 -21.59
C GLN A 50 -8.19 11.64 -21.31
N ASP A 51 -9.06 11.85 -22.28
CA ASP A 51 -10.43 11.30 -22.24
C ASP A 51 -10.37 9.78 -22.49
N PHE A 52 -9.48 9.12 -21.75
CA PHE A 52 -9.17 7.72 -21.88
C PHE A 52 -10.25 6.89 -21.17
N VAL A 53 -10.92 6.07 -21.93
CA VAL A 53 -11.98 5.16 -21.47
C VAL A 53 -11.70 3.79 -22.02
N TRP A 54 -11.69 2.78 -21.16
CA TRP A 54 -11.75 1.40 -21.65
C TRP A 54 -13.08 0.75 -21.26
N HIS A 55 -13.44 -0.31 -21.93
CA HIS A 55 -14.69 -1.01 -21.70
C HIS A 55 -14.43 -2.32 -20.95
N HIS A 56 -14.90 -2.39 -19.72
CA HIS A 56 -14.94 -3.62 -18.94
C HIS A 56 -16.18 -4.43 -19.34
N GLU A 57 -16.03 -5.76 -19.46
CA GLU A 57 -17.08 -6.65 -19.99
C GLU A 57 -18.40 -6.58 -19.19
N VAL A 58 -18.33 -6.37 -17.88
CA VAL A 58 -19.51 -6.38 -16.99
C VAL A 58 -20.11 -4.99 -16.81
N ILE A 59 -19.27 -3.98 -16.52
CA ILE A 59 -19.75 -2.63 -16.14
C ILE A 59 -19.67 -1.59 -17.26
N GLY A 60 -19.17 -1.99 -18.43
CA GLY A 60 -19.03 -1.09 -19.56
C GLY A 60 -17.87 -0.08 -19.39
N PRO A 61 -18.08 1.22 -19.68
CA PRO A 61 -16.99 2.18 -19.72
C PRO A 61 -16.42 2.48 -18.33
N VAL A 62 -15.10 2.28 -18.17
CA VAL A 62 -14.32 2.66 -16.98
C VAL A 62 -13.53 3.92 -17.30
N ARG A 63 -13.62 4.93 -16.44
CA ARG A 63 -12.99 6.23 -16.61
C ARG A 63 -12.03 6.51 -15.47
N ARG A 64 -10.88 7.07 -15.79
CA ARG A 64 -9.98 7.63 -14.79
C ARG A 64 -10.51 8.97 -14.25
N LEU A 65 -10.09 9.30 -13.05
CA LEU A 65 -10.40 10.58 -12.43
C LEU A 65 -9.77 11.73 -13.21
N HIS A 66 -10.47 12.86 -13.24
CA HIS A 66 -9.86 14.10 -13.73
C HIS A 66 -8.81 14.60 -12.72
N PRO A 67 -7.66 15.16 -13.18
CA PRO A 67 -6.60 15.64 -12.28
C PRO A 67 -7.09 16.57 -11.17
N SER A 68 -8.01 17.49 -11.47
CA SER A 68 -8.56 18.41 -10.46
C SER A 68 -9.34 17.72 -9.34
N VAL A 69 -9.88 16.52 -9.58
CA VAL A 69 -10.53 15.70 -8.55
C VAL A 69 -9.50 14.91 -7.79
N ALA A 70 -8.57 14.26 -8.51
CA ALA A 70 -7.52 13.44 -7.92
C ALA A 70 -6.61 14.24 -6.97
N ALA A 71 -6.32 15.52 -7.30
CA ALA A 71 -5.52 16.42 -6.47
C ALA A 71 -6.00 16.56 -5.01
N HIS A 72 -7.29 16.33 -4.75
CA HIS A 72 -7.90 16.51 -3.43
C HIS A 72 -8.56 15.26 -2.87
N LEU A 73 -8.96 14.31 -3.74
CA LEU A 73 -9.70 13.13 -3.33
C LEU A 73 -8.92 12.30 -2.31
N TYR A 74 -7.62 12.14 -2.55
CA TYR A 74 -6.77 11.24 -1.76
C TYR A 74 -6.13 11.91 -0.54
N GLU A 75 -6.66 13.05 -0.08
CA GLU A 75 -6.18 13.68 1.13
C GLU A 75 -6.39 12.75 2.35
N GLY A 76 -5.31 12.53 3.11
CA GLY A 76 -5.31 11.54 4.21
C GLY A 76 -4.91 10.11 3.79
N HIS A 77 -4.81 9.84 2.49
CA HIS A 77 -4.35 8.60 1.90
C HIS A 77 -2.99 8.78 1.21
N GLU A 78 -2.41 7.69 0.74
CA GLU A 78 -1.20 7.72 -0.07
C GLU A 78 -1.56 7.75 -1.57
N VAL A 79 -0.86 8.61 -2.31
CA VAL A 79 -0.76 8.52 -3.77
C VAL A 79 0.59 7.92 -4.11
N ALA A 80 0.58 6.84 -4.87
CA ALA A 80 1.76 6.17 -5.42
C ALA A 80 1.71 6.17 -6.96
N SER A 81 2.85 5.92 -7.59
CA SER A 81 2.96 5.85 -9.05
C SER A 81 2.48 4.50 -9.57
N HIS A 82 1.84 4.51 -10.74
CA HIS A 82 1.49 3.31 -11.52
C HIS A 82 1.98 3.43 -12.97
N SER A 83 3.07 4.16 -13.20
CA SER A 83 3.59 4.61 -14.49
C SER A 83 2.72 5.64 -15.21
N CYS A 84 3.30 6.36 -16.17
CA CYS A 84 2.58 7.38 -16.94
C CYS A 84 1.39 6.82 -17.71
N THR A 85 1.62 5.71 -18.46
CA THR A 85 0.71 5.21 -19.50
C THR A 85 0.33 3.74 -19.34
N HIS A 86 0.65 3.14 -18.18
CA HIS A 86 0.33 1.74 -17.86
C HIS A 86 0.88 0.72 -18.88
N PRO A 87 2.19 0.78 -19.25
CA PRO A 87 2.78 -0.17 -20.20
C PRO A 87 3.19 -1.48 -19.52
N ASP A 88 3.44 -2.50 -20.34
CA ASP A 88 4.23 -3.65 -19.95
C ASP A 88 5.71 -3.23 -19.81
N LEU A 89 6.21 -3.21 -18.57
CA LEU A 89 7.54 -2.71 -18.23
C LEU A 89 8.66 -3.55 -18.84
N THR A 90 8.41 -4.83 -19.12
CA THR A 90 9.41 -5.75 -19.69
C THR A 90 9.74 -5.44 -21.16
N ASN A 91 8.88 -4.66 -21.82
CA ASN A 91 9.05 -4.22 -23.21
C ASN A 91 9.77 -2.88 -23.34
N LEU A 92 10.18 -2.26 -22.23
CA LEU A 92 10.80 -0.94 -22.22
C LEU A 92 12.33 -1.04 -22.11
N SER A 93 13.02 -0.07 -22.74
CA SER A 93 14.43 0.19 -22.46
C SER A 93 14.59 0.87 -21.09
N TRP A 94 15.84 0.99 -20.62
CA TRP A 94 16.14 1.75 -19.40
C TRP A 94 15.62 3.19 -19.46
N GLU A 95 15.82 3.87 -20.60
CA GLU A 95 15.33 5.23 -20.82
C GLU A 95 13.80 5.29 -20.82
N GLY A 96 13.15 4.29 -21.40
CA GLY A 96 11.69 4.13 -21.38
C GLY A 96 11.16 3.95 -19.95
N LEU A 97 11.80 3.09 -19.16
CA LEU A 97 11.47 2.91 -17.75
C LEU A 97 11.67 4.21 -16.95
N CYS A 98 12.82 4.88 -17.11
CA CYS A 98 13.07 6.16 -16.44
C CYS A 98 12.03 7.23 -16.83
N TYR A 99 11.55 7.24 -18.06
CA TYR A 99 10.48 8.15 -18.47
C TYR A 99 9.14 7.74 -17.82
N GLU A 100 8.69 6.51 -18.01
CA GLU A 100 7.39 6.03 -17.51
C GLU A 100 7.26 6.18 -15.99
N LEU A 101 8.28 5.82 -15.23
CA LEU A 101 8.26 5.85 -13.77
C LEU A 101 8.65 7.23 -13.22
N GLY A 102 9.72 7.83 -13.74
CA GLY A 102 10.26 9.10 -13.24
C GLY A 102 9.39 10.29 -13.59
N HIS A 103 8.83 10.32 -14.80
CA HIS A 103 7.92 11.39 -15.22
C HIS A 103 6.57 11.28 -14.52
N ASP A 104 6.04 10.07 -14.35
CA ASP A 104 4.82 9.82 -13.56
C ASP A 104 4.97 10.33 -12.12
N LYS A 105 6.07 9.93 -11.46
CA LYS A 105 6.43 10.43 -10.12
C LYS A 105 6.41 11.94 -10.07
N TYR A 106 7.09 12.61 -11.00
CA TYR A 106 7.15 14.06 -11.06
C TYR A 106 5.76 14.69 -11.22
N LEU A 107 4.94 14.20 -12.15
CA LEU A 107 3.60 14.74 -12.40
C LEU A 107 2.67 14.55 -11.20
N LEU A 108 2.72 13.40 -10.55
CA LEU A 108 1.93 13.13 -9.35
C LEU A 108 2.39 13.97 -8.15
N GLU A 109 3.69 14.26 -8.02
CA GLU A 109 4.22 15.18 -7.01
C GLU A 109 3.75 16.63 -7.28
N GLN A 110 3.68 17.06 -8.54
CA GLN A 110 3.09 18.37 -8.89
C GLN A 110 1.57 18.40 -8.61
N LEU A 111 0.87 17.31 -8.86
CA LEU A 111 -0.57 17.18 -8.64
C LEU A 111 -0.95 17.27 -7.16
N THR A 112 -0.21 16.56 -6.31
CA THR A 112 -0.54 16.39 -4.89
C THR A 112 0.19 17.35 -3.97
N GLY A 113 1.29 17.94 -4.43
CA GLY A 113 2.20 18.74 -3.60
C GLY A 113 2.97 17.91 -2.55
N LYS A 114 2.99 16.60 -2.67
CA LYS A 114 3.62 15.65 -1.73
C LYS A 114 4.60 14.74 -2.46
N PRO A 115 5.65 14.23 -1.77
CA PRO A 115 6.54 13.21 -2.35
C PRO A 115 5.75 11.94 -2.72
N VAL A 116 6.05 11.38 -3.89
CA VAL A 116 5.53 10.08 -4.35
C VAL A 116 6.63 9.05 -4.23
N LEU A 117 6.53 8.17 -3.25
CA LEU A 117 7.60 7.26 -2.83
C LEU A 117 7.25 5.78 -3.04
N GLY A 118 6.03 5.49 -3.45
CA GLY A 118 5.55 4.15 -3.75
C GLY A 118 5.35 3.91 -5.24
N PHE A 119 5.48 2.66 -5.67
CA PHE A 119 5.24 2.24 -7.05
C PHE A 119 4.42 0.93 -7.09
N GLY A 120 3.29 0.95 -7.80
CA GLY A 120 2.53 -0.23 -8.18
C GLY A 120 2.90 -0.66 -9.60
N VAL A 121 3.14 -1.95 -9.82
CA VAL A 121 3.56 -2.49 -11.13
C VAL A 121 2.34 -2.72 -12.03
N PRO A 122 2.30 -2.13 -13.24
CA PRO A 122 1.27 -2.44 -14.23
C PRO A 122 1.30 -3.92 -14.65
N PHE A 123 0.13 -4.58 -14.70
CA PHE A 123 -0.06 -5.96 -15.15
C PHE A 123 0.77 -7.03 -14.42
N ASP A 124 1.57 -6.69 -13.39
CA ASP A 124 2.62 -7.55 -12.83
C ASP A 124 3.72 -7.94 -13.82
N TYR A 125 3.88 -7.23 -14.92
CA TYR A 125 4.92 -7.48 -15.91
C TYR A 125 6.16 -6.65 -15.59
N TYR A 126 7.16 -7.28 -14.97
CA TYR A 126 8.41 -6.64 -14.58
C TYR A 126 9.59 -7.63 -14.67
N ASP A 127 10.78 -7.09 -14.70
CA ASP A 127 12.03 -7.82 -14.65
C ASP A 127 13.04 -7.13 -13.71
N GLY A 128 14.26 -7.63 -13.65
CA GLY A 128 15.31 -7.05 -12.80
C GLY A 128 15.65 -5.61 -13.17
N MET A 129 15.55 -5.23 -14.45
CA MET A 129 15.81 -3.86 -14.90
C MET A 129 14.73 -2.88 -14.42
N ALA A 130 13.46 -3.31 -14.42
CA ALA A 130 12.37 -2.51 -13.86
C ALA A 130 12.54 -2.29 -12.35
N VAL A 131 12.90 -3.34 -11.59
CA VAL A 131 13.19 -3.25 -10.15
C VAL A 131 14.36 -2.30 -9.87
N ASP A 132 15.43 -2.38 -10.66
CA ASP A 132 16.59 -1.50 -10.50
C ASP A 132 16.22 -0.03 -10.83
N CYS A 133 15.35 0.19 -11.82
CA CYS A 133 14.84 1.53 -12.14
C CYS A 133 13.98 2.11 -11.00
N VAL A 134 13.10 1.33 -10.38
CA VAL A 134 12.32 1.73 -9.20
C VAL A 134 13.25 2.21 -8.09
N ARG A 135 14.31 1.45 -7.79
CA ARG A 135 15.33 1.84 -6.79
C ARG A 135 16.09 3.10 -7.21
N HIS A 136 16.53 3.17 -8.47
CA HIS A 136 17.29 4.30 -8.99
C HIS A 136 16.54 5.63 -8.91
N LEU A 137 15.23 5.60 -9.13
CA LEU A 137 14.36 6.78 -9.06
C LEU A 137 13.96 7.17 -7.63
N GLY A 138 14.44 6.42 -6.63
CA GLY A 138 14.24 6.73 -5.22
C GLY A 138 12.83 6.41 -4.72
N PHE A 139 12.13 5.48 -5.34
CA PHE A 139 10.95 4.89 -4.72
C PHE A 139 11.39 4.05 -3.51
N MET A 140 10.63 4.06 -2.45
CA MET A 140 10.91 3.31 -1.24
C MET A 140 10.42 1.87 -1.29
N TYR A 141 9.46 1.60 -2.18
CA TYR A 141 8.95 0.25 -2.43
C TYR A 141 8.40 0.10 -3.85
N GLY A 142 8.33 -1.15 -4.30
CA GLY A 142 7.55 -1.59 -5.45
C GLY A 142 6.55 -2.66 -5.01
N ARG A 143 5.32 -2.63 -5.52
CA ARG A 143 4.24 -3.56 -5.21
C ARG A 143 3.69 -4.15 -6.51
N GLY A 144 3.67 -5.48 -6.59
CA GLY A 144 2.93 -6.27 -7.56
C GLY A 144 1.65 -6.85 -6.97
N SER A 145 0.99 -7.78 -7.67
CA SER A 145 -0.17 -8.51 -7.18
C SER A 145 0.10 -10.00 -6.90
N GLU A 146 1.35 -10.46 -7.00
CA GLU A 146 1.72 -11.82 -6.62
C GLU A 146 1.30 -12.12 -5.18
N GLU A 147 0.36 -13.04 -5.01
CA GLU A 147 -0.24 -13.36 -3.72
C GLU A 147 0.69 -14.22 -2.86
N THR A 148 1.01 -13.74 -1.67
CA THR A 148 1.74 -14.53 -0.68
C THR A 148 0.83 -15.31 0.24
N ARG A 149 -0.40 -14.85 0.44
CA ARG A 149 -1.35 -15.34 1.46
C ARG A 149 -0.70 -15.44 2.86
N SER A 150 0.24 -14.53 3.14
CA SER A 150 1.03 -14.48 4.35
C SER A 150 0.78 -13.19 5.11
N TYR A 151 0.84 -13.26 6.43
CA TYR A 151 0.77 -12.09 7.32
C TYR A 151 2.16 -11.66 7.82
N ALA A 152 3.21 -12.32 7.39
CA ALA A 152 4.58 -12.02 7.82
C ALA A 152 5.03 -10.63 7.35
N PRO A 153 5.89 -9.93 8.13
CA PRO A 153 6.45 -8.64 7.72
C PRO A 153 7.22 -8.73 6.41
N ILE A 154 7.17 -7.65 5.61
CA ILE A 154 7.90 -7.52 4.35
C ILE A 154 9.20 -6.78 4.62
N TRP A 155 10.32 -7.50 4.72
CA TRP A 155 11.62 -6.91 4.98
C TRP A 155 12.33 -6.38 3.72
N ASP A 156 12.01 -6.94 2.54
CA ASP A 156 12.47 -6.43 1.25
C ASP A 156 11.31 -5.70 0.55
N PRO A 157 11.31 -4.35 0.55
CA PRO A 157 10.23 -3.57 -0.03
C PRO A 157 10.19 -3.62 -1.57
N TYR A 158 11.18 -4.23 -2.21
CA TYR A 158 11.25 -4.36 -3.67
C TYR A 158 10.93 -5.77 -4.15
N ARG A 159 10.41 -6.63 -3.28
CA ARG A 159 10.05 -8.00 -3.64
C ARG A 159 8.79 -8.10 -4.49
N LEU A 160 8.07 -6.99 -4.63
CA LEU A 160 6.90 -6.81 -5.50
C LEU A 160 5.74 -7.78 -5.22
N GLN A 161 5.56 -8.15 -3.96
CA GLN A 161 4.49 -9.07 -3.53
C GLN A 161 3.34 -8.33 -2.86
N ALA A 162 2.18 -8.97 -2.87
CA ALA A 162 0.97 -8.56 -2.13
C ALA A 162 0.57 -9.65 -1.12
N GLY A 163 -0.39 -9.35 -0.26
CA GLY A 163 -1.01 -10.36 0.58
C GLY A 163 -2.03 -11.18 -0.20
N LEU A 164 -3.06 -10.50 -0.71
CA LEU A 164 -4.15 -11.10 -1.49
C LEU A 164 -4.73 -10.09 -2.48
N PHE A 165 -5.10 -10.58 -3.66
CA PHE A 165 -5.92 -9.80 -4.60
C PHE A 165 -7.40 -9.88 -4.19
N HIS A 166 -8.11 -8.76 -4.23
CA HIS A 166 -9.45 -8.67 -3.64
C HIS A 166 -10.53 -9.51 -4.35
N LEU A 167 -10.28 -9.94 -5.60
CA LEU A 167 -11.16 -10.89 -6.31
C LEU A 167 -10.84 -12.35 -6.00
N SER A 168 -9.76 -12.63 -5.28
CA SER A 168 -9.33 -13.99 -5.02
C SER A 168 -10.26 -14.72 -4.07
N GLU A 169 -10.44 -16.00 -4.32
CA GLU A 169 -11.23 -16.88 -3.45
C GLU A 169 -10.69 -16.86 -2.02
N GLY A 170 -11.58 -16.76 -1.05
CA GLY A 170 -11.24 -16.78 0.38
C GLY A 170 -10.86 -15.41 0.96
N LEU A 171 -11.16 -14.29 0.29
CA LEU A 171 -10.87 -12.94 0.79
C LEU A 171 -11.31 -12.73 2.24
N MET A 172 -12.56 -13.04 2.59
CA MET A 172 -13.05 -12.89 3.97
C MET A 172 -12.30 -13.78 4.94
N GLY A 173 -12.05 -15.05 4.58
CA GLY A 173 -11.26 -15.97 5.41
C GLY A 173 -9.82 -15.51 5.61
N PHE A 174 -9.22 -14.83 4.63
CA PHE A 174 -7.90 -14.23 4.76
C PHE A 174 -7.92 -13.05 5.75
N VAL A 175 -8.95 -12.20 5.71
CA VAL A 175 -9.11 -11.11 6.68
C VAL A 175 -9.40 -11.65 8.07
N ASP A 176 -10.27 -12.65 8.22
CA ASP A 176 -10.57 -13.26 9.51
C ASP A 176 -9.31 -13.91 10.12
N GLY A 177 -8.54 -14.67 9.31
CA GLY A 177 -7.27 -15.25 9.75
C GLY A 177 -6.22 -14.20 10.15
N PHE A 178 -6.19 -13.03 9.46
CA PHE A 178 -5.36 -11.91 9.87
C PHE A 178 -5.77 -11.36 11.24
N LEU A 179 -7.06 -11.21 11.51
CA LEU A 179 -7.54 -10.71 12.78
C LEU A 179 -7.21 -11.66 13.94
N GLU A 180 -7.12 -12.97 13.66
CA GLU A 180 -6.86 -14.02 14.66
C GLU A 180 -5.37 -14.38 14.81
N THR A 181 -4.49 -13.98 13.87
CA THR A 181 -3.07 -14.42 13.88
C THR A 181 -2.29 -13.83 15.06
N ASP A 182 -1.35 -14.63 15.59
CA ASP A 182 -0.36 -14.24 16.58
C ASP A 182 1.01 -13.89 15.96
N THR A 183 1.07 -13.78 14.64
CA THR A 183 2.31 -13.40 13.92
C THR A 183 2.82 -12.04 14.40
N GLU A 184 4.08 -11.96 14.81
CA GLU A 184 4.70 -10.70 15.24
C GLU A 184 4.78 -9.72 14.07
N LEU A 185 4.36 -8.47 14.27
CA LEU A 185 4.24 -7.45 13.22
C LEU A 185 3.43 -7.92 12.00
N ALA A 186 2.34 -8.64 12.26
CA ALA A 186 1.48 -9.12 11.18
C ALA A 186 1.02 -7.99 10.28
N ASN A 187 0.97 -8.24 8.98
CA ASN A 187 0.36 -7.32 8.03
C ASN A 187 -0.63 -8.03 7.12
N CYS A 188 -1.70 -7.34 6.75
CA CYS A 188 -2.66 -7.78 5.76
C CYS A 188 -2.69 -6.74 4.64
N ILE A 189 -2.18 -7.11 3.46
CA ILE A 189 -2.15 -6.24 2.29
C ILE A 189 -3.13 -6.78 1.27
N ILE A 190 -4.17 -6.01 0.98
CA ILE A 190 -5.17 -6.33 -0.04
C ILE A 190 -4.96 -5.39 -1.22
N VAL A 191 -4.83 -5.96 -2.41
CA VAL A 191 -4.66 -5.22 -3.67
C VAL A 191 -5.87 -5.39 -4.57
N GLY A 192 -6.12 -4.43 -5.46
CA GLY A 192 -7.18 -4.52 -6.45
C GLY A 192 -7.43 -3.23 -7.21
N HIS A 193 -8.56 -3.19 -7.89
CA HIS A 193 -9.05 -2.02 -8.60
C HIS A 193 -10.46 -1.69 -8.11
N SER A 194 -10.76 -0.42 -7.86
CA SER A 194 -12.08 -0.07 -7.32
C SER A 194 -13.23 -0.32 -8.30
N TYR A 195 -12.96 -0.37 -9.61
CA TYR A 195 -13.96 -0.75 -10.61
C TYR A 195 -14.36 -2.23 -10.53
N ASP A 196 -13.49 -3.11 -10.03
CA ASP A 196 -13.83 -4.52 -9.80
C ASP A 196 -14.90 -4.68 -8.71
N LEU A 197 -14.96 -3.72 -7.77
CA LEU A 197 -15.99 -3.73 -6.72
C LEU A 197 -17.39 -3.54 -7.30
N ASP A 198 -17.52 -2.75 -8.39
CA ASP A 198 -18.75 -2.66 -9.17
C ASP A 198 -18.98 -3.95 -9.98
N ALA A 199 -17.94 -4.44 -10.67
CA ALA A 199 -18.03 -5.55 -11.59
C ALA A 199 -18.39 -6.89 -10.90
N ALA A 200 -17.81 -7.14 -9.72
CA ALA A 200 -18.02 -8.34 -8.94
C ALA A 200 -19.05 -8.16 -7.79
N ASN A 201 -19.67 -6.98 -7.69
CA ASN A 201 -20.63 -6.64 -6.62
C ASN A 201 -20.03 -6.83 -5.22
N LEU A 202 -18.83 -6.33 -4.98
CA LEU A 202 -18.06 -6.54 -3.74
C LEU A 202 -18.14 -5.37 -2.75
N TRP A 203 -18.95 -4.34 -2.98
CA TRP A 203 -19.03 -3.19 -2.09
C TRP A 203 -19.47 -3.54 -0.66
N GLU A 204 -20.44 -4.44 -0.51
CA GLU A 204 -20.91 -4.88 0.81
C GLU A 204 -19.83 -5.68 1.53
N THR A 205 -19.14 -6.57 0.82
CA THR A 205 -17.99 -7.32 1.36
C THR A 205 -16.86 -6.38 1.78
N THR A 206 -16.54 -5.38 0.96
CA THR A 206 -15.52 -4.38 1.28
C THR A 206 -15.90 -3.54 2.51
N GLU A 207 -17.17 -3.15 2.63
CA GLU A 207 -17.66 -2.45 3.81
C GLU A 207 -17.62 -3.33 5.07
N GLU A 208 -17.93 -4.62 4.97
CA GLU A 208 -17.79 -5.57 6.07
C GLU A 208 -16.34 -5.70 6.53
N ILE A 209 -15.38 -5.80 5.58
CA ILE A 209 -13.94 -5.80 5.88
C ILE A 209 -13.55 -4.51 6.62
N CYS A 210 -13.96 -3.34 6.10
CA CYS A 210 -13.68 -2.07 6.74
C CYS A 210 -14.22 -2.00 8.18
N ALA A 211 -15.44 -2.49 8.41
CA ALA A 211 -16.06 -2.52 9.73
C ALA A 211 -15.31 -3.45 10.70
N LYS A 212 -14.94 -4.66 10.26
CA LYS A 212 -14.15 -5.61 11.06
C LYS A 212 -12.80 -5.03 11.46
N VAL A 213 -12.07 -4.47 10.50
CA VAL A 213 -10.75 -3.89 10.73
C VAL A 213 -10.81 -2.67 11.65
N ALA A 214 -11.76 -1.77 11.42
CA ALA A 214 -11.95 -0.58 12.27
C ALA A 214 -12.38 -0.92 13.69
N GLY A 215 -13.09 -2.04 13.88
CA GLY A 215 -13.49 -2.55 15.19
C GLY A 215 -12.41 -3.29 15.98
N ALA A 216 -11.28 -3.66 15.34
CA ALA A 216 -10.20 -4.42 15.95
C ALA A 216 -9.22 -3.51 16.70
N GLU A 217 -9.18 -3.62 18.03
CA GLU A 217 -8.35 -2.73 18.87
C GLU A 217 -6.85 -2.90 18.66
N ASP A 218 -6.38 -4.04 18.18
CA ASP A 218 -4.97 -4.37 17.98
C ASP A 218 -4.48 -4.14 16.54
N VAL A 219 -5.35 -3.67 15.64
CA VAL A 219 -5.02 -3.36 14.25
C VAL A 219 -4.76 -1.86 14.06
N LEU A 220 -3.75 -1.53 13.27
CA LEU A 220 -3.46 -0.20 12.77
C LEU A 220 -3.70 -0.15 11.26
N SER A 221 -4.58 0.72 10.79
CA SER A 221 -4.68 1.01 9.36
C SER A 221 -3.52 1.91 8.94
N MET A 222 -2.78 1.47 7.93
CA MET A 222 -1.61 2.16 7.40
C MET A 222 -1.71 2.29 5.88
N THR A 223 -1.05 3.29 5.31
CA THR A 223 -0.72 3.26 3.89
C THR A 223 0.40 2.26 3.64
N HIS A 224 0.62 1.88 2.39
CA HIS A 224 1.72 0.97 2.06
C HIS A 224 3.09 1.59 2.40
N LEU A 225 3.25 2.88 2.12
CA LEU A 225 4.46 3.62 2.48
C LEU A 225 4.70 3.64 4.00
N GLU A 226 3.67 3.94 4.79
CA GLU A 226 3.79 3.94 6.26
C GLU A 226 4.20 2.56 6.80
N LEU A 227 3.64 1.47 6.22
CA LEU A 227 4.02 0.11 6.58
C LEU A 227 5.49 -0.15 6.28
N VAL A 228 5.94 0.14 5.05
CA VAL A 228 7.33 -0.08 4.61
C VAL A 228 8.30 0.75 5.45
N GLU A 229 8.05 2.03 5.63
CA GLU A 229 8.88 2.91 6.44
C GLU A 229 9.02 2.42 7.89
N TYR A 230 7.90 1.96 8.48
CA TYR A 230 7.93 1.46 9.85
C TYR A 230 8.70 0.14 9.96
N GLN A 231 8.50 -0.80 9.04
CA GLN A 231 9.22 -2.08 9.04
C GLN A 231 10.71 -1.89 8.77
N GLN A 232 11.10 -0.99 7.86
CA GLN A 232 12.51 -0.64 7.61
C GLN A 232 13.16 0.02 8.84
N ALA A 233 12.43 0.85 9.58
CA ALA A 233 12.90 1.40 10.84
C ALA A 233 13.04 0.31 11.91
N MET A 234 12.04 -0.58 12.03
CA MET A 234 12.06 -1.70 12.98
C MET A 234 13.22 -2.67 12.72
N ALA A 235 13.62 -2.87 11.47
CA ALA A 235 14.77 -3.70 11.10
C ALA A 235 16.11 -3.16 11.65
N LYS A 236 16.18 -1.85 12.01
CA LYS A 236 17.36 -1.23 12.60
C LYS A 236 17.37 -1.33 14.14
N ALA A 237 16.32 -1.88 14.75
CA ALA A 237 16.30 -2.08 16.19
C ALA A 237 17.11 -3.31 16.59
N VAL A 238 17.88 -3.18 17.66
CA VAL A 238 18.66 -4.27 18.25
C VAL A 238 18.13 -4.56 19.65
N VAL A 239 17.84 -5.84 19.92
CA VAL A 239 17.45 -6.32 21.24
C VAL A 239 18.64 -7.04 21.85
N ASP A 240 19.11 -6.56 23.02
CA ASP A 240 20.20 -7.15 23.79
C ASP A 240 19.74 -7.40 25.24
N GLY A 241 19.46 -8.67 25.55
CA GLY A 241 18.86 -9.05 26.81
C GLY A 241 17.47 -8.42 27.00
N ASP A 242 17.33 -7.61 28.04
CA ASP A 242 16.10 -6.86 28.36
C ASP A 242 16.12 -5.42 27.82
N THR A 243 17.12 -5.05 27.03
CA THR A 243 17.31 -3.69 26.52
C THR A 243 17.04 -3.65 25.00
N VAL A 244 16.37 -2.58 24.55
CA VAL A 244 16.15 -2.30 23.14
C VAL A 244 16.91 -1.05 22.73
N TYR A 245 17.71 -1.14 21.69
CA TYR A 245 18.39 -0.02 21.05
C TYR A 245 17.73 0.28 19.71
N ASN A 246 17.21 1.50 19.56
CA ASN A 246 16.57 1.95 18.33
C ASN A 246 17.55 2.80 17.50
N TYR A 247 18.17 2.19 16.49
CA TYR A 247 19.09 2.88 15.58
C TYR A 247 18.39 3.47 14.33
N SER A 248 17.07 3.56 14.36
CA SER A 248 16.30 4.22 13.30
C SER A 248 16.16 5.73 13.58
N ASP A 249 15.51 6.43 12.65
CA ASP A 249 15.24 7.87 12.71
C ASP A 249 13.88 8.23 13.33
N ARG A 250 13.11 7.23 13.75
CA ARG A 250 11.76 7.41 14.30
C ARG A 250 11.51 6.56 15.55
N PRO A 251 10.52 6.92 16.39
CA PRO A 251 10.13 6.10 17.53
C PRO A 251 9.63 4.73 17.09
N LEU A 252 10.00 3.69 17.85
CA LEU A 252 9.53 2.34 17.69
C LEU A 252 8.79 1.87 18.93
N TRP A 253 7.88 0.92 18.80
CA TRP A 253 7.11 0.39 19.91
C TRP A 253 7.41 -1.09 20.15
N PHE A 254 7.49 -1.45 21.41
CA PHE A 254 7.72 -2.80 21.88
C PHE A 254 6.80 -3.11 23.06
N GLU A 255 6.39 -4.35 23.21
CA GLU A 255 5.87 -4.85 24.46
C GLU A 255 7.03 -5.47 25.24
N ILE A 256 7.41 -4.86 26.35
CA ILE A 256 8.49 -5.30 27.24
C ILE A 256 7.86 -5.78 28.54
N ASN A 257 7.93 -7.11 28.80
CA ASN A 257 7.34 -7.74 29.99
C ASN A 257 5.86 -7.37 30.21
N GLY A 258 5.08 -7.33 29.09
CA GLY A 258 3.64 -7.02 29.11
C GLY A 258 3.32 -5.52 29.13
N ILE A 259 4.32 -4.63 29.05
CA ILE A 259 4.12 -3.18 29.05
C ILE A 259 4.46 -2.62 27.66
N VAL A 260 3.50 -1.95 27.03
CA VAL A 260 3.74 -1.23 25.78
C VAL A 260 4.68 -0.05 26.04
N THR A 261 5.84 -0.07 25.38
CA THR A 261 6.93 0.88 25.59
C THR A 261 7.32 1.50 24.26
N ARG A 262 7.35 2.84 24.21
CA ARG A 262 7.91 3.60 23.11
C ARG A 262 9.42 3.74 23.32
N VAL A 263 10.20 3.41 22.31
CA VAL A 263 11.66 3.55 22.30
C VAL A 263 12.04 4.58 21.25
N ASP A 264 12.50 5.75 21.71
CA ASP A 264 12.95 6.82 20.83
C ASP A 264 14.30 6.47 20.17
N PRO A 265 14.67 7.15 19.04
CA PRO A 265 15.97 6.97 18.41
C PRO A 265 17.13 7.09 19.40
N TYR A 266 18.08 6.16 19.30
CA TYR A 266 19.29 6.17 20.12
C TYR A 266 20.19 7.37 19.71
N VAL A 267 20.41 8.28 20.65
CA VAL A 267 21.34 9.39 20.51
C VAL A 267 22.62 8.96 21.25
N GLY A 268 23.63 8.52 20.48
CA GLY A 268 24.93 8.07 21.01
C GLY A 268 25.78 9.21 21.56
#